data_69adaa1b2a9aed9f5b8f4136358c8f76
#
_entry.id   69adaa1b2a9aed9f5b8f4136358c8f76
#
_cell.length_a   1.000
_cell.length_b   1.000
_cell.length_c   1.000
_cell.angle_alpha   90.00
_cell.angle_beta   90.00
_cell.angle_gamma   90.00
#
_symmetry.space_group_name_H-M   'P 1'
#
loop_
_entity.id
_entity.type
_entity.pdbx_description
1 polymer ?
#
loop_
_entity_poly.entity_id
_entity_poly.type
_entity_poly.pdbx_seq_one_letter_code
_entity_poly.pdbx_strand_id
1 'polypeptide(L)'
;MSNEKLTIIPSDKFIGVGLTGYVGLGSDSDWNWIADNIHAVQWDGTSGHGHVEYNDGTPEVGLTTISDYKKGYRKWQDETDRLATEQTRIENERDNINWAKVLRKWRNIYLEDSDWIVAKSAEEGVVVPTEWKTYRKALRDIPDGLNFDTVKAMAKGAQTGVGHTGWPTAPGGWTFS
;
A
#
# COMPACT_ATOMS: atom_id res chain seq x y z
N MET A 1 24.06 -1.50 -20.03
CA MET A 1 23.85 -1.98 -18.67
C MET A 1 24.37 -0.90 -17.75
N SER A 2 23.66 -0.68 -16.65
CA SER A 2 24.03 0.31 -15.64
C SER A 2 25.38 -0.07 -14.99
N ASN A 3 26.07 0.93 -14.45
CA ASN A 3 27.28 0.75 -13.63
C ASN A 3 26.95 0.14 -12.24
N GLU A 4 25.85 -0.60 -12.14
CA GLU A 4 25.34 -1.17 -10.89
C GLU A 4 25.88 -2.58 -10.66
N LYS A 5 25.91 -2.95 -9.39
CA LYS A 5 26.25 -4.32 -8.98
C LYS A 5 25.06 -5.24 -9.27
N LEU A 6 25.36 -6.44 -9.75
CA LEU A 6 24.38 -7.52 -9.92
C LEU A 6 24.79 -8.71 -9.06
N THR A 7 23.84 -9.21 -8.28
CA THR A 7 23.99 -10.46 -7.51
C THR A 7 22.87 -11.42 -7.92
N ILE A 8 23.22 -12.67 -8.23
CA ILE A 8 22.26 -13.73 -8.54
C ILE A 8 22.55 -14.90 -7.62
N ILE A 9 21.55 -15.39 -6.89
CA ILE A 9 21.62 -16.59 -6.04
C ILE A 9 20.52 -17.55 -6.49
N PRO A 10 20.84 -18.58 -7.28
CA PRO A 10 19.84 -19.46 -7.89
C PRO A 10 19.01 -20.25 -6.87
N SER A 11 19.62 -20.73 -5.78
CA SER A 11 18.91 -21.49 -4.72
C SER A 11 17.76 -20.70 -4.09
N ASP A 12 17.94 -19.40 -3.94
CA ASP A 12 16.95 -18.51 -3.32
C ASP A 12 16.05 -17.85 -4.37
N LYS A 13 16.30 -18.14 -5.64
CA LYS A 13 15.68 -17.41 -6.77
C LYS A 13 15.82 -15.89 -6.59
N PHE A 14 16.98 -15.49 -6.06
CA PHE A 14 17.29 -14.10 -5.76
C PHE A 14 18.04 -13.42 -6.88
N ILE A 15 17.62 -12.22 -7.21
CA ILE A 15 18.36 -11.30 -8.08
C ILE A 15 18.35 -9.92 -7.45
N GLY A 16 19.54 -9.36 -7.24
CA GLY A 16 19.74 -8.01 -6.73
C GLY A 16 20.48 -7.14 -7.74
N VAL A 17 20.02 -5.89 -7.92
CA VAL A 17 20.71 -4.88 -8.71
C VAL A 17 20.83 -3.60 -7.87
N GLY A 18 22.05 -3.11 -7.68
CA GLY A 18 22.31 -1.98 -6.81
C GLY A 18 21.89 -2.25 -5.37
N LEU A 19 20.93 -1.48 -4.87
CA LEU A 19 20.38 -1.59 -3.51
C LEU A 19 19.04 -2.34 -3.46
N THR A 20 18.51 -2.79 -4.59
CA THR A 20 17.21 -3.46 -4.68
C THR A 20 17.37 -4.91 -5.09
N GLY A 21 16.76 -5.81 -4.33
CA GLY A 21 16.78 -7.24 -4.64
C GLY A 21 15.43 -7.90 -4.41
N TYR A 22 15.16 -8.95 -5.18
CA TYR A 22 13.93 -9.74 -5.10
C TYR A 22 14.25 -11.20 -4.91
N VAL A 23 13.54 -11.87 -4.01
CA VAL A 23 13.62 -13.31 -3.75
C VAL A 23 12.40 -14.02 -4.34
N GLY A 24 12.54 -15.32 -4.62
CA GLY A 24 11.41 -16.12 -5.09
C GLY A 24 10.95 -15.78 -6.51
N LEU A 25 11.83 -15.25 -7.36
CA LEU A 25 11.50 -14.83 -8.72
C LEU A 25 11.18 -16.03 -9.64
N GLY A 26 9.91 -16.23 -9.90
CA GLY A 26 9.41 -17.26 -10.81
C GLY A 26 9.45 -18.69 -10.25
N SER A 27 9.12 -19.66 -11.10
CA SER A 27 9.16 -21.10 -10.81
C SER A 27 10.57 -21.69 -11.03
N ASP A 28 10.80 -22.97 -10.68
CA ASP A 28 12.08 -23.64 -10.92
C ASP A 28 12.43 -23.68 -12.42
N SER A 29 11.45 -23.90 -13.28
CA SER A 29 11.64 -23.89 -14.74
C SER A 29 12.11 -22.54 -15.29
N ASP A 30 11.83 -21.45 -14.60
CA ASP A 30 12.28 -20.12 -14.98
C ASP A 30 13.76 -19.89 -14.72
N TRP A 31 14.44 -20.81 -14.02
CA TRP A 31 15.85 -20.75 -13.65
C TRP A 31 16.75 -21.71 -14.44
N ASN A 32 16.21 -22.53 -15.37
CA ASN A 32 16.96 -23.47 -16.21
C ASN A 32 18.02 -22.81 -17.14
N TRP A 33 18.19 -21.52 -17.08
CA TRP A 33 19.17 -20.75 -17.84
C TRP A 33 20.52 -20.61 -17.12
N ILE A 34 20.58 -20.98 -15.85
CA ILE A 34 21.78 -20.95 -15.01
C ILE A 34 22.05 -22.38 -14.51
N ALA A 35 23.31 -22.77 -14.39
CA ALA A 35 23.66 -24.10 -13.99
C ALA A 35 23.37 -24.38 -12.51
N ASP A 36 22.89 -25.57 -12.19
CA ASP A 36 22.42 -25.94 -10.84
C ASP A 36 23.56 -25.96 -9.79
N ASN A 37 24.80 -26.09 -10.21
CA ASN A 37 25.97 -26.06 -9.31
C ASN A 37 26.47 -24.63 -9.01
N ILE A 38 25.87 -23.59 -9.60
CA ILE A 38 26.24 -22.22 -9.29
C ILE A 38 25.58 -21.83 -7.95
N HIS A 39 26.42 -21.42 -6.99
CA HIS A 39 25.99 -20.84 -5.72
C HIS A 39 25.59 -19.39 -5.87
N ALA A 40 26.49 -18.57 -6.42
CA ALA A 40 26.24 -17.17 -6.66
C ALA A 40 26.96 -16.64 -7.90
N VAL A 41 26.39 -15.62 -8.53
CA VAL A 41 27.05 -14.78 -9.52
C VAL A 41 27.09 -13.37 -8.97
N GLN A 42 28.29 -12.81 -8.92
CA GLN A 42 28.51 -11.45 -8.49
C GLN A 42 29.18 -10.65 -9.60
N TRP A 43 28.63 -9.48 -9.91
CA TRP A 43 29.13 -8.59 -10.94
C TRP A 43 29.15 -7.16 -10.45
N ASP A 44 30.24 -6.45 -10.70
CA ASP A 44 30.35 -5.01 -10.50
C ASP A 44 30.41 -4.31 -11.87
N GLY A 45 29.32 -3.65 -12.21
CA GLY A 45 29.19 -2.92 -13.47
C GLY A 45 30.13 -1.71 -13.59
N THR A 46 30.62 -1.19 -12.47
CA THR A 46 31.56 -0.05 -12.44
C THR A 46 32.96 -0.50 -12.81
N SER A 47 33.42 -1.61 -12.23
CA SER A 47 34.77 -2.18 -12.55
C SER A 47 34.77 -3.00 -13.82
N GLY A 48 33.62 -3.49 -14.28
CA GLY A 48 33.49 -4.41 -15.39
C GLY A 48 34.03 -5.82 -15.07
N HIS A 49 34.04 -6.21 -13.79
CA HIS A 49 34.52 -7.49 -13.30
C HIS A 49 33.54 -8.12 -12.32
N GLY A 50 33.63 -9.43 -12.20
CA GLY A 50 32.84 -10.20 -11.25
C GLY A 50 33.38 -11.59 -11.06
N HIS A 51 32.61 -12.46 -10.44
CA HIS A 51 32.96 -13.88 -10.26
C HIS A 51 31.71 -14.74 -10.14
N VAL A 52 31.92 -16.04 -10.33
CA VAL A 52 30.94 -17.10 -10.12
C VAL A 52 31.43 -17.99 -9.01
N GLU A 53 30.62 -18.21 -8.02
CA GLU A 53 30.82 -19.12 -6.90
C GLU A 53 30.04 -20.40 -7.14
N TYR A 54 30.62 -21.58 -6.76
CA TYR A 54 30.01 -22.88 -6.96
C TYR A 54 29.79 -23.60 -5.63
N ASN A 55 28.73 -24.42 -5.54
CA ASN A 55 28.37 -25.18 -4.34
C ASN A 55 28.87 -26.64 -4.35
N ASP A 56 29.54 -27.08 -5.44
CA ASP A 56 30.08 -28.40 -5.62
C ASP A 56 31.60 -28.51 -5.37
N GLY A 57 32.22 -27.45 -4.84
CA GLY A 57 33.65 -27.36 -4.58
C GLY A 57 34.50 -26.95 -5.79
N THR A 58 33.88 -26.62 -6.92
CA THR A 58 34.58 -26.01 -8.05
C THR A 58 35.16 -24.66 -7.63
N PRO A 59 36.43 -24.36 -7.98
CA PRO A 59 37.02 -23.05 -7.70
C PRO A 59 36.23 -21.89 -8.32
N GLU A 60 36.23 -20.76 -7.66
CA GLU A 60 35.66 -19.51 -8.21
C GLU A 60 36.23 -19.20 -9.61
N VAL A 61 35.37 -18.74 -10.49
CA VAL A 61 35.74 -18.31 -11.84
C VAL A 61 35.48 -16.82 -11.99
N GLY A 62 36.52 -16.05 -12.29
CA GLY A 62 36.44 -14.63 -12.55
C GLY A 62 35.67 -14.32 -13.85
N LEU A 63 34.86 -13.28 -13.83
CA LEU A 63 34.12 -12.78 -14.98
C LEU A 63 34.70 -11.45 -15.46
N THR A 64 34.89 -11.33 -16.76
CA THR A 64 35.24 -10.09 -17.47
C THR A 64 34.08 -9.60 -18.33
N THR A 65 32.98 -10.32 -18.35
CA THR A 65 31.73 -9.96 -19.03
C THR A 65 30.55 -10.60 -18.31
N ILE A 66 29.41 -9.90 -18.31
CA ILE A 66 28.16 -10.38 -17.72
C ILE A 66 27.21 -11.00 -18.76
N SER A 67 27.66 -11.19 -20.00
CA SER A 67 26.81 -11.58 -21.13
C SER A 67 25.93 -12.81 -20.85
N ASP A 68 26.47 -13.82 -20.16
CA ASP A 68 25.79 -15.09 -19.89
C ASP A 68 24.71 -14.97 -18.81
N TYR A 69 24.80 -13.93 -18.00
CA TYR A 69 23.88 -13.67 -16.88
C TYR A 69 22.91 -12.49 -17.12
N LYS A 70 22.87 -11.96 -18.34
CA LYS A 70 21.93 -10.87 -18.72
C LYS A 70 20.46 -11.21 -18.48
N LYS A 71 20.12 -12.51 -18.52
CA LYS A 71 18.75 -12.97 -18.25
C LYS A 71 18.34 -12.68 -16.80
N GLY A 72 19.28 -12.75 -15.86
CA GLY A 72 19.04 -12.34 -14.48
C GLY A 72 18.68 -10.87 -14.37
N TYR A 73 19.45 -9.99 -15.01
CA TYR A 73 19.14 -8.56 -15.03
C TYR A 73 17.76 -8.25 -15.61
N ARG A 74 17.37 -8.92 -16.71
CA ARG A 74 16.02 -8.76 -17.29
C ARG A 74 14.92 -9.21 -16.34
N LYS A 75 15.08 -10.36 -15.67
CA LYS A 75 14.11 -10.84 -14.68
C LYS A 75 13.93 -9.86 -13.54
N TRP A 76 15.00 -9.25 -13.06
CA TRP A 76 14.93 -8.21 -12.04
C TRP A 76 14.18 -6.97 -12.56
N GLN A 77 14.45 -6.57 -13.79
CA GLN A 77 13.78 -5.41 -14.42
C GLN A 77 12.28 -5.67 -14.61
N ASP A 78 11.91 -6.84 -15.14
CA ASP A 78 10.51 -7.24 -15.30
C ASP A 78 9.74 -7.21 -13.97
N GLU A 79 10.35 -7.67 -12.89
CA GLU A 79 9.73 -7.62 -11.56
C GLU A 79 9.63 -6.17 -11.03
N THR A 80 10.63 -5.35 -11.24
CA THR A 80 10.60 -3.93 -10.91
C THR A 80 9.45 -3.21 -11.62
N ASP A 81 9.31 -3.44 -12.92
CA ASP A 81 8.25 -2.85 -13.74
C ASP A 81 6.86 -3.37 -13.35
N ARG A 82 6.76 -4.67 -13.01
CA ARG A 82 5.52 -5.27 -12.50
C ARG A 82 5.08 -4.63 -11.19
N LEU A 83 6.01 -4.45 -10.25
CA LEU A 83 5.72 -3.82 -8.95
C LEU A 83 5.34 -2.34 -9.10
N ALA A 84 6.02 -1.60 -9.98
CA ALA A 84 5.68 -0.20 -10.27
C ALA A 84 4.27 -0.08 -10.88
N THR A 85 3.91 -1.00 -11.80
CA THR A 85 2.58 -1.06 -12.40
C THR A 85 1.52 -1.37 -11.35
N GLU A 86 1.77 -2.35 -10.48
CA GLU A 86 0.86 -2.72 -9.39
C GLU A 86 0.68 -1.56 -8.39
N GLN A 87 1.76 -0.87 -8.04
CA GLN A 87 1.69 0.32 -7.19
C GLN A 87 0.81 1.40 -7.82
N THR A 88 0.99 1.67 -9.10
CA THR A 88 0.17 2.64 -9.85
C THR A 88 -1.30 2.22 -9.87
N ARG A 89 -1.59 0.91 -10.04
CA ARG A 89 -2.96 0.38 -10.01
C ARG A 89 -3.61 0.62 -8.64
N ILE A 90 -2.90 0.31 -7.56
CA ILE A 90 -3.38 0.52 -6.19
C ILE A 90 -3.64 2.01 -5.93
N GLU A 91 -2.75 2.89 -6.38
CA GLU A 91 -2.93 4.34 -6.23
C GLU A 91 -4.17 4.83 -6.99
N ASN A 92 -4.35 4.40 -8.24
CA ASN A 92 -5.52 4.74 -9.05
C ASN A 92 -6.83 4.21 -8.42
N GLU A 93 -6.84 2.98 -7.89
CA GLU A 93 -8.00 2.44 -7.19
C GLU A 93 -8.34 3.26 -5.94
N ARG A 94 -7.34 3.70 -5.18
CA ARG A 94 -7.53 4.58 -4.01
C ARG A 94 -8.08 5.95 -4.39
N ASP A 95 -7.66 6.49 -5.53
CA ASP A 95 -8.14 7.79 -6.01
C ASP A 95 -9.54 7.71 -6.63
N ASN A 96 -9.95 6.53 -7.13
CA ASN A 96 -11.30 6.28 -7.65
C ASN A 96 -12.36 6.02 -6.55
N ILE A 97 -11.97 5.97 -5.27
CA ILE A 97 -12.93 5.84 -4.19
C ILE A 97 -13.86 7.06 -4.17
N ASN A 98 -15.17 6.82 -4.23
CA ASN A 98 -16.15 7.87 -4.07
C ASN A 98 -16.23 8.32 -2.58
N TRP A 99 -15.31 9.17 -2.18
CA TRP A 99 -15.18 9.65 -0.81
C TRP A 99 -16.45 10.37 -0.33
N ALA A 100 -17.19 11.04 -1.20
CA ALA A 100 -18.48 11.65 -0.86
C ALA A 100 -19.51 10.59 -0.45
N LYS A 101 -19.51 9.42 -1.10
CA LYS A 101 -20.37 8.29 -0.71
C LYS A 101 -19.95 7.71 0.63
N VAL A 102 -18.65 7.56 0.87
CA VAL A 102 -18.10 7.08 2.15
C VAL A 102 -18.47 8.06 3.28
N LEU A 103 -18.28 9.37 3.06
CA LEU A 103 -18.64 10.40 4.03
C LEU A 103 -20.13 10.34 4.40
N ARG A 104 -21.01 10.24 3.40
CA ARG A 104 -22.47 10.12 3.63
C ARG A 104 -22.84 8.85 4.41
N LYS A 105 -22.17 7.74 4.14
CA LYS A 105 -22.36 6.50 4.90
C LYS A 105 -22.06 6.72 6.38
N TRP A 106 -20.91 7.29 6.74
CA TRP A 106 -20.52 7.55 8.12
C TRP A 106 -21.43 8.59 8.78
N ARG A 107 -21.79 9.68 8.06
CA ARG A 107 -22.77 10.65 8.54
C ARG A 107 -24.11 9.98 8.93
N ASN A 108 -24.59 9.06 8.11
CA ASN A 108 -25.84 8.36 8.39
C ASN A 108 -25.73 7.49 9.64
N ILE A 109 -24.60 6.77 9.81
CA ILE A 109 -24.33 6.02 11.04
C ILE A 109 -24.43 6.94 12.28
N TYR A 110 -23.78 8.12 12.23
CA TYR A 110 -23.81 9.06 13.36
C TYR A 110 -25.21 9.66 13.61
N LEU A 111 -26.00 9.84 12.56
CA LEU A 111 -27.41 10.25 12.70
C LEU A 111 -28.25 9.14 13.34
N GLU A 112 -28.11 7.89 12.88
CA GLU A 112 -28.80 6.71 13.42
C GLU A 112 -28.42 6.48 14.87
N ASP A 113 -27.14 6.53 15.21
CA ASP A 113 -26.65 6.39 16.59
C ASP A 113 -27.21 7.47 17.54
N SER A 114 -27.60 8.64 17.01
CA SER A 114 -28.22 9.71 17.78
C SER A 114 -29.77 9.71 17.77
N ASP A 115 -30.43 8.75 17.10
CA ASP A 115 -31.90 8.73 16.98
C ASP A 115 -32.60 8.43 18.31
N TRP A 116 -31.92 7.73 19.22
CA TRP A 116 -32.45 7.44 20.55
C TRP A 116 -32.89 8.69 21.31
N ILE A 117 -32.19 9.84 21.15
CA ILE A 117 -32.55 11.06 21.85
C ILE A 117 -33.86 11.67 21.31
N VAL A 118 -34.13 11.46 20.02
CA VAL A 118 -35.39 11.91 19.41
C VAL A 118 -36.53 11.02 19.90
N ALA A 119 -36.30 9.70 19.88
CA ALA A 119 -37.30 8.74 20.38
C ALA A 119 -37.62 8.98 21.86
N LYS A 120 -36.61 9.08 22.72
CA LYS A 120 -36.77 9.41 24.14
C LYS A 120 -37.55 10.71 24.37
N SER A 121 -37.20 11.77 23.67
CA SER A 121 -37.88 13.05 23.81
C SER A 121 -39.37 12.96 23.40
N ALA A 122 -39.68 12.18 22.36
CA ALA A 122 -41.04 11.94 21.92
C ALA A 122 -41.83 11.12 22.95
N GLU A 123 -41.26 10.09 23.55
CA GLU A 123 -41.87 9.25 24.60
C GLU A 123 -42.16 10.08 25.87
N GLU A 124 -41.25 10.96 26.25
CA GLU A 124 -41.37 11.83 27.44
C GLU A 124 -42.25 13.08 27.19
N GLY A 125 -42.67 13.33 25.93
CA GLY A 125 -43.44 14.53 25.56
C GLY A 125 -42.65 15.83 25.70
N VAL A 126 -41.32 15.76 25.67
CA VAL A 126 -40.41 16.89 25.81
C VAL A 126 -39.73 17.27 24.50
N VAL A 127 -39.24 18.50 24.41
CA VAL A 127 -38.50 18.95 23.23
C VAL A 127 -37.11 18.39 23.26
N VAL A 128 -36.62 17.88 22.08
CA VAL A 128 -35.22 17.44 21.93
C VAL A 128 -34.27 18.55 22.39
N PRO A 129 -33.28 18.27 23.25
CA PRO A 129 -32.34 19.29 23.73
C PRO A 129 -31.64 20.04 22.60
N THR A 130 -31.42 21.33 22.80
CA THR A 130 -30.88 22.22 21.75
C THR A 130 -29.52 21.78 21.24
N GLU A 131 -28.64 21.32 22.14
CA GLU A 131 -27.30 20.80 21.76
C GLU A 131 -27.39 19.60 20.81
N TRP A 132 -28.33 18.68 21.00
CA TRP A 132 -28.57 17.56 20.11
C TRP A 132 -29.17 17.99 18.77
N LYS A 133 -30.06 18.98 18.77
CA LYS A 133 -30.58 19.57 17.51
C LYS A 133 -29.44 20.18 16.69
N THR A 134 -28.57 20.94 17.35
CA THR A 134 -27.40 21.59 16.72
C THR A 134 -26.43 20.56 16.15
N TYR A 135 -26.09 19.54 16.94
CA TYR A 135 -25.23 18.43 16.49
C TYR A 135 -25.80 17.72 15.27
N ARG A 136 -27.06 17.29 15.34
CA ARG A 136 -27.73 16.57 14.24
C ARG A 136 -27.90 17.46 13.00
N LYS A 137 -28.12 18.76 13.18
CA LYS A 137 -28.13 19.72 12.06
C LYS A 137 -26.74 19.79 11.42
N ALA A 138 -25.69 19.98 12.20
CA ALA A 138 -24.32 20.02 11.70
C ALA A 138 -23.93 18.74 10.95
N LEU A 139 -24.34 17.55 11.41
CA LEU A 139 -24.14 16.29 10.67
C LEU A 139 -24.84 16.31 9.30
N ARG A 140 -26.07 16.79 9.21
CA ARG A 140 -26.81 16.86 7.95
C ARG A 140 -26.21 17.83 6.95
N ASP A 141 -25.62 18.91 7.45
CA ASP A 141 -25.02 19.98 6.63
C ASP A 141 -23.60 19.63 6.13
N ILE A 142 -22.93 18.56 6.69
CA ILE A 142 -21.57 18.16 6.32
C ILE A 142 -21.35 17.99 4.80
N PRO A 143 -22.24 17.39 4.00
CA PRO A 143 -21.96 17.17 2.58
C PRO A 143 -21.92 18.44 1.74
N ASP A 144 -22.43 19.55 2.26
CA ASP A 144 -22.61 20.77 1.51
C ASP A 144 -21.40 21.72 1.69
N GLY A 145 -20.72 22.03 0.59
CA GLY A 145 -19.68 23.05 0.55
C GLY A 145 -18.26 22.61 0.92
N LEU A 146 -18.01 21.31 1.16
CA LEU A 146 -16.68 20.81 1.45
C LEU A 146 -15.89 20.54 0.15
N ASN A 147 -14.60 20.92 0.14
CA ASN A 147 -13.71 20.52 -0.93
C ASN A 147 -13.34 19.02 -0.85
N PHE A 148 -12.82 18.49 -1.95
CA PHE A 148 -12.48 17.07 -2.08
C PHE A 148 -11.52 16.56 -1.00
N ASP A 149 -10.47 17.33 -0.67
CA ASP A 149 -9.46 16.89 0.31
C ASP A 149 -10.04 16.82 1.72
N THR A 150 -10.91 17.77 2.09
CA THR A 150 -11.61 17.75 3.37
C THR A 150 -12.56 16.55 3.46
N VAL A 151 -13.33 16.28 2.41
CA VAL A 151 -14.23 15.10 2.33
C VAL A 151 -13.42 13.80 2.47
N LYS A 152 -12.31 13.69 1.76
CA LYS A 152 -11.41 12.52 1.81
C LYS A 152 -10.82 12.34 3.22
N ALA A 153 -10.35 13.40 3.85
CA ALA A 153 -9.75 13.36 5.19
C ALA A 153 -10.78 12.92 6.25
N MET A 154 -11.98 13.51 6.24
CA MET A 154 -13.07 13.16 7.17
C MET A 154 -13.53 11.71 6.99
N ALA A 155 -13.73 11.27 5.75
CA ALA A 155 -14.17 9.91 5.42
C ALA A 155 -13.13 8.87 5.83
N LYS A 156 -11.84 9.12 5.61
CA LYS A 156 -10.75 8.25 6.05
C LYS A 156 -10.66 8.19 7.58
N GLY A 157 -10.72 9.33 8.26
CA GLY A 157 -10.67 9.39 9.72
C GLY A 157 -11.76 8.54 10.36
N ALA A 158 -13.00 8.64 9.89
CA ALA A 158 -14.12 7.83 10.37
C ALA A 158 -13.92 6.33 10.08
N GLN A 159 -13.40 5.97 8.90
CA GLN A 159 -13.21 4.57 8.50
C GLN A 159 -12.09 3.87 9.30
N THR A 160 -11.06 4.59 9.69
CA THR A 160 -9.89 4.04 10.39
C THR A 160 -9.98 4.13 11.90
N GLY A 161 -11.00 4.82 12.43
CA GLY A 161 -11.12 5.12 13.85
C GLY A 161 -10.04 6.08 14.39
N VAL A 162 -9.20 6.62 13.50
CA VAL A 162 -8.12 7.54 13.84
C VAL A 162 -8.60 8.98 13.65
N GLY A 163 -9.21 9.51 14.70
CA GLY A 163 -9.54 10.92 14.81
C GLY A 163 -10.79 11.36 14.07
N HIS A 164 -11.67 12.03 14.79
CA HIS A 164 -12.90 12.64 14.26
C HIS A 164 -12.65 14.09 13.80
N THR A 165 -11.46 14.39 13.27
CA THR A 165 -11.12 15.75 12.83
C THR A 165 -12.10 16.21 11.75
N GLY A 166 -12.78 17.34 12.01
CA GLY A 166 -13.77 17.91 11.10
C GLY A 166 -15.20 17.40 11.29
N TRP A 167 -15.43 16.36 12.09
CA TRP A 167 -16.78 15.93 12.45
C TRP A 167 -17.34 16.75 13.61
N PRO A 168 -18.66 17.02 13.64
CA PRO A 168 -19.30 17.65 14.80
C PRO A 168 -19.09 16.82 16.07
N THR A 169 -18.86 17.48 17.19
CA THR A 169 -18.71 16.81 18.49
C THR A 169 -20.09 16.55 19.09
N ALA A 170 -20.32 15.30 19.50
CA ALA A 170 -21.57 14.94 20.15
C ALA A 170 -21.69 15.58 21.55
N PRO A 171 -22.90 15.99 21.97
CA PRO A 171 -23.13 16.55 23.30
C PRO A 171 -22.77 15.60 24.43
N GLY A 172 -22.28 16.15 25.55
CA GLY A 172 -22.00 15.38 26.77
C GLY A 172 -20.81 14.43 26.69
N GLY A 173 -19.92 14.57 25.66
CA GLY A 173 -18.79 13.67 25.48
C GLY A 173 -19.19 12.26 25.04
N TRP A 174 -20.41 12.13 24.50
CA TRP A 174 -20.90 10.84 23.98
C TRP A 174 -20.01 10.35 22.84
N THR A 175 -19.55 9.12 22.94
CA THR A 175 -18.71 8.43 21.93
C THR A 175 -19.51 7.33 21.26
N PHE A 176 -19.31 7.19 19.96
CA PHE A 176 -19.94 6.12 19.16
C PHE A 176 -19.48 4.74 19.66
N SER A 177 -20.38 3.81 19.74
CA SER A 177 -20.12 2.41 20.10
C SER A 177 -19.87 1.57 18.85
#